data_5db2d371505ae57c73a4b2d9bc072856
#
_entry.id   5db2d371505ae57c73a4b2d9bc072856
#
_cell.length_a   1.000
_cell.length_b   1.000
_cell.length_c   1.000
_cell.angle_alpha   90.00
_cell.angle_beta   90.00
_cell.angle_gamma   90.00
#
_symmetry.space_group_name_H-M   'P 1'
#
loop_
_entity.id
_entity.type
_entity.pdbx_description
1 polymer ?
#
loop_
_entity_poly.entity_id
_entity_poly.type
_entity_poly.pdbx_seq_one_letter_code
_entity_poly.pdbx_strand_id
1 'polypeptide(L)'
;METLLPWIQEASQPKAGHQSALISFAVYMLLVFALAWLAGRVRKGKSEFMSEYFLGSRGLGMWAFALTFAATNASGGSFMGFPALIYTHGWILALWIASYMVVPLVTTGLLAKRLNQVSRIAKAVTVPDILRERFGSPSVGLVATGLLTFFMFFYLLAQFKAGSQILATLLQDMPLFQQGVLWVAGWKGNFFLTQQADADYFLCLLLFASTVIVYTTYGG
;
A
#
# COMPACT_ATOMS: atom_id res chain seq x y z
N MET A 1 12.05 -34.68 20.49
CA MET A 1 11.39 -33.55 19.84
C MET A 1 11.88 -32.18 20.35
N GLU A 2 12.85 -32.17 21.26
CA GLU A 2 13.41 -30.96 21.92
C GLU A 2 14.73 -30.43 21.32
N THR A 3 15.28 -31.04 20.29
CA THR A 3 16.58 -30.66 19.73
C THR A 3 16.54 -29.68 18.55
N LEU A 4 15.34 -29.26 18.14
CA LEU A 4 15.18 -28.29 17.03
C LEU A 4 14.97 -26.84 17.49
N LEU A 5 14.92 -26.60 18.80
CA LEU A 5 14.64 -25.29 19.38
C LEU A 5 15.81 -24.28 19.38
N PRO A 6 17.12 -24.66 19.47
CA PRO A 6 18.18 -23.66 19.58
C PRO A 6 18.32 -22.76 18.35
N TRP A 7 18.26 -23.31 17.16
CA TRP A 7 18.42 -22.50 15.93
C TRP A 7 17.15 -21.67 15.61
N ILE A 8 15.95 -22.08 16.07
CA ILE A 8 14.73 -21.27 15.98
C ILE A 8 14.81 -20.09 16.96
N GLN A 9 15.38 -20.29 18.15
CA GLN A 9 15.61 -19.22 19.11
C GLN A 9 16.73 -18.26 18.67
N GLU A 10 17.77 -18.76 18.00
CA GLU A 10 18.85 -17.95 17.48
C GLU A 10 18.40 -17.11 16.26
N ALA A 11 17.48 -17.65 15.44
CA ALA A 11 16.80 -16.92 14.35
C ALA A 11 15.85 -15.82 14.85
N SER A 12 15.43 -15.87 16.13
CA SER A 12 14.59 -14.86 16.76
C SER A 12 15.37 -13.74 17.45
N GLN A 13 16.70 -13.70 17.32
CA GLN A 13 17.57 -12.65 17.87
C GLN A 13 18.09 -11.69 16.79
N PRO A 14 17.37 -10.66 16.39
CA PRO A 14 17.91 -9.66 15.46
C PRO A 14 18.69 -8.60 16.22
N LYS A 15 19.91 -8.92 16.69
CA LYS A 15 20.69 -7.95 17.51
C LYS A 15 21.52 -6.94 16.71
N ALA A 16 21.78 -7.12 15.43
CA ALA A 16 22.57 -6.18 14.62
C ALA A 16 21.82 -5.57 13.42
N GLY A 17 20.74 -6.20 12.96
CA GLY A 17 19.99 -5.78 11.77
C GLY A 17 18.95 -4.70 12.01
N HIS A 18 18.53 -4.49 13.24
CA HIS A 18 17.38 -3.64 13.56
C HIS A 18 17.68 -2.14 13.36
N GLN A 19 18.83 -1.67 13.82
CA GLN A 19 19.24 -0.27 13.61
C GLN A 19 19.50 0.05 12.13
N SER A 20 20.13 -0.87 11.40
CA SER A 20 20.37 -0.70 9.96
C SER A 20 19.07 -0.69 9.16
N ALA A 21 18.08 -1.52 9.52
CA ALA A 21 16.77 -1.51 8.91
C ALA A 21 16.02 -0.20 9.14
N LEU A 22 16.07 0.32 10.38
CA LEU A 22 15.48 1.62 10.72
C LEU A 22 16.12 2.78 9.97
N ILE A 23 17.45 2.80 9.89
CA ILE A 23 18.20 3.84 9.15
C ILE A 23 17.84 3.78 7.66
N SER A 24 17.83 2.57 7.08
CA SER A 24 17.45 2.38 5.67
C SER A 24 16.02 2.82 5.41
N PHE A 25 15.08 2.50 6.30
CA PHE A 25 13.69 2.93 6.22
C PHE A 25 13.57 4.46 6.32
N ALA A 26 14.24 5.08 7.28
CA ALA A 26 14.22 6.53 7.46
C ALA A 26 14.81 7.26 6.24
N VAL A 27 15.94 6.80 5.71
CA VAL A 27 16.57 7.35 4.50
C VAL A 27 15.62 7.21 3.30
N TYR A 28 15.00 6.05 3.12
CA TYR A 28 14.02 5.83 2.06
C TYR A 28 12.83 6.78 2.18
N MET A 29 12.26 6.93 3.38
CA MET A 29 11.14 7.84 3.62
C MET A 29 11.51 9.29 3.33
N LEU A 30 12.68 9.76 3.78
CA LEU A 30 13.16 11.10 3.48
C LEU A 30 13.33 11.32 1.97
N LEU A 31 13.85 10.34 1.26
CA LEU A 31 14.00 10.40 -0.19
C LEU A 31 12.65 10.50 -0.90
N VAL A 32 11.67 9.67 -0.48
CA VAL A 32 10.30 9.70 -1.04
C VAL A 32 9.63 11.05 -0.80
N PHE A 33 9.71 11.60 0.43
CA PHE A 33 9.17 12.93 0.72
C PHE A 33 9.88 14.05 -0.05
N ALA A 34 11.21 13.98 -0.19
CA ALA A 34 11.97 14.93 -0.98
C ALA A 34 11.56 14.91 -2.47
N LEU A 35 11.39 13.71 -3.04
CA LEU A 35 10.92 13.56 -4.42
C LEU A 35 9.48 14.08 -4.58
N ALA A 36 8.58 13.78 -3.64
CA ALA A 36 7.21 14.28 -3.65
C ALA A 36 7.18 15.82 -3.60
N TRP A 37 7.99 16.42 -2.74
CA TRP A 37 8.10 17.89 -2.64
C TRP A 37 8.68 18.53 -3.91
N LEU A 38 9.71 17.94 -4.50
CA LEU A 38 10.28 18.38 -5.78
C LEU A 38 9.24 18.29 -6.91
N ALA A 39 8.53 17.17 -6.99
CA ALA A 39 7.46 16.96 -7.97
C ALA A 39 6.34 18.02 -7.82
N GLY A 40 5.94 18.32 -6.58
CA GLY A 40 4.95 19.36 -6.30
C GLY A 40 5.40 20.78 -6.73
N ARG A 41 6.71 21.07 -6.71
CA ARG A 41 7.24 22.36 -7.18
C ARG A 41 7.23 22.51 -8.70
N VAL A 42 7.43 21.43 -9.43
CA VAL A 42 7.46 21.44 -10.91
C VAL A 42 6.05 21.58 -11.50
N ARG A 43 5.02 21.24 -10.75
CA ARG A 43 3.59 21.24 -11.15
C ARG A 43 2.95 22.64 -11.15
N LYS A 44 3.50 23.62 -11.81
CA LYS A 44 2.94 24.99 -11.85
C LYS A 44 2.03 25.30 -13.05
N GLY A 45 1.42 24.33 -13.69
CA GLY A 45 0.48 24.53 -14.80
C GLY A 45 -0.98 24.29 -14.39
N LYS A 46 -1.83 25.30 -14.54
CA LYS A 46 -3.24 25.32 -14.04
C LYS A 46 -4.27 24.61 -14.93
N SER A 47 -3.91 23.92 -16.00
CA SER A 47 -4.93 23.68 -17.02
C SER A 47 -5.65 22.35 -17.00
N GLU A 48 -5.17 21.28 -16.38
CA GLU A 48 -5.91 20.00 -16.34
C GLU A 48 -5.54 19.14 -15.13
N PHE A 49 -5.80 19.65 -13.92
CA PHE A 49 -5.50 18.95 -12.67
C PHE A 49 -5.94 17.48 -12.66
N MET A 50 -7.15 17.17 -13.14
CA MET A 50 -7.68 15.81 -13.17
C MET A 50 -6.88 14.90 -14.11
N SER A 51 -6.51 15.38 -15.28
CA SER A 51 -5.71 14.60 -16.24
C SER A 51 -4.27 14.42 -15.78
N GLU A 52 -3.67 15.46 -15.21
CA GLU A 52 -2.31 15.38 -14.67
C GLU A 52 -2.24 14.49 -13.44
N TYR A 53 -3.14 14.67 -12.48
CA TYR A 53 -3.12 13.96 -11.21
C TYR A 53 -3.41 12.46 -11.39
N PHE A 54 -4.47 12.10 -12.13
CA PHE A 54 -4.90 10.70 -12.25
C PHE A 54 -4.27 9.95 -13.41
N LEU A 55 -3.87 10.64 -14.49
CA LEU A 55 -3.39 10.00 -15.72
C LEU A 55 -1.93 10.35 -16.07
N GLY A 56 -1.24 11.14 -15.22
CA GLY A 56 0.12 11.60 -15.51
C GLY A 56 0.23 12.27 -16.88
N SER A 57 -0.79 13.07 -17.27
CA SER A 57 -0.93 13.70 -18.61
C SER A 57 -0.86 12.70 -19.77
N ARG A 58 -1.04 11.40 -19.50
CA ARG A 58 -0.89 10.27 -20.46
C ARG A 58 0.47 10.28 -21.20
N GLY A 59 1.47 10.88 -20.59
CA GLY A 59 2.83 11.04 -21.14
C GLY A 59 3.89 10.19 -20.46
N LEU A 60 3.50 9.21 -19.63
CA LEU A 60 4.43 8.33 -18.94
C LEU A 60 5.26 7.51 -19.91
N GLY A 61 6.59 7.59 -19.78
CA GLY A 61 7.50 6.73 -20.51
C GLY A 61 7.37 5.26 -20.11
N MET A 62 7.87 4.36 -20.96
CA MET A 62 7.77 2.91 -20.75
C MET A 62 8.32 2.46 -19.38
N TRP A 63 9.46 2.94 -18.97
CA TRP A 63 10.08 2.58 -17.68
C TRP A 63 9.30 3.13 -16.50
N ALA A 64 8.85 4.39 -16.56
CA ALA A 64 8.03 4.97 -15.51
C ALA A 64 6.72 4.21 -15.36
N PHE A 65 6.07 3.84 -16.47
CA PHE A 65 4.86 3.02 -16.45
C PHE A 65 5.12 1.63 -15.85
N ALA A 66 6.18 0.95 -16.28
CA ALA A 66 6.52 -0.40 -15.79
C ALA A 66 6.79 -0.39 -14.28
N LEU A 67 7.56 0.58 -13.78
CA LEU A 67 7.86 0.72 -12.36
C LEU A 67 6.61 1.08 -11.55
N THR A 68 5.77 1.98 -12.05
CA THR A 68 4.49 2.33 -11.39
C THR A 68 3.55 1.13 -11.35
N PHE A 69 3.46 0.38 -12.44
CA PHE A 69 2.66 -0.85 -12.51
C PHE A 69 3.14 -1.89 -11.50
N ALA A 70 4.46 -2.13 -11.43
CA ALA A 70 5.05 -3.03 -10.45
C ALA A 70 4.78 -2.57 -9.01
N ALA A 71 4.96 -1.28 -8.71
CA ALA A 71 4.69 -0.71 -7.40
C ALA A 71 3.22 -0.80 -7.00
N THR A 72 2.30 -0.60 -7.96
CA THR A 72 0.85 -0.72 -7.70
C THR A 72 0.42 -2.15 -7.37
N ASN A 73 1.07 -3.15 -7.98
CA ASN A 73 0.81 -4.56 -7.68
C ASN A 73 1.48 -5.04 -6.38
N ALA A 74 2.51 -4.35 -5.92
CA ALA A 74 3.17 -4.64 -4.65
C ALA A 74 2.34 -4.10 -3.48
N SER A 75 1.94 -4.97 -2.56
CA SER A 75 1.06 -4.64 -1.45
C SER A 75 1.54 -5.29 -0.15
N GLY A 76 0.98 -4.88 0.98
CA GLY A 76 1.18 -5.58 2.26
C GLY A 76 0.81 -7.07 2.18
N GLY A 77 -0.22 -7.41 1.39
CA GLY A 77 -0.57 -8.79 1.08
C GLY A 77 0.54 -9.54 0.35
N SER A 78 1.19 -8.89 -0.64
CA SER A 78 2.28 -9.52 -1.41
C SER A 78 3.51 -9.75 -0.55
N PHE A 79 3.87 -8.81 0.32
CA PHE A 79 5.10 -8.89 1.11
C PHE A 79 4.96 -9.64 2.43
N MET A 80 3.79 -9.60 3.07
CA MET A 80 3.53 -10.28 4.34
C MET A 80 2.57 -11.46 4.19
N GLY A 81 1.43 -11.24 3.53
CA GLY A 81 0.37 -12.23 3.46
C GLY A 81 0.76 -13.46 2.66
N PHE A 82 1.32 -13.30 1.46
CA PHE A 82 1.70 -14.43 0.62
C PHE A 82 2.82 -15.29 1.20
N PRO A 83 3.94 -14.71 1.69
CA PRO A 83 4.95 -15.51 2.38
C PRO A 83 4.41 -16.24 3.60
N ALA A 84 3.57 -15.58 4.41
CA ALA A 84 2.96 -16.23 5.57
C ALA A 84 2.05 -17.40 5.17
N LEU A 85 1.24 -17.24 4.12
CA LEU A 85 0.39 -18.32 3.60
C LEU A 85 1.21 -19.50 3.04
N ILE A 86 2.29 -19.23 2.32
CA ILE A 86 3.18 -20.28 1.81
C ILE A 86 3.86 -21.01 2.97
N TYR A 87 4.31 -20.28 4.00
CA TYR A 87 4.92 -20.87 5.18
C TYR A 87 3.96 -21.79 5.94
N THR A 88 2.69 -21.40 6.07
CA THR A 88 1.70 -22.16 6.83
C THR A 88 1.07 -23.32 6.05
N HIS A 89 0.91 -23.18 4.72
CA HIS A 89 0.17 -24.15 3.90
C HIS A 89 1.01 -24.82 2.82
N GLY A 90 2.28 -24.44 2.68
CA GLY A 90 3.23 -25.08 1.77
C GLY A 90 3.09 -24.66 0.29
N TRP A 91 3.77 -25.42 -0.58
CA TRP A 91 3.96 -25.12 -1.99
C TRP A 91 2.70 -25.08 -2.84
N ILE A 92 1.61 -25.70 -2.42
CA ILE A 92 0.33 -25.65 -3.15
C ILE A 92 -0.16 -24.21 -3.26
N LEU A 93 -0.04 -23.44 -2.17
CA LEU A 93 -0.39 -22.02 -2.19
C LEU A 93 0.59 -21.16 -2.99
N ALA A 94 1.86 -21.52 -3.05
CA ALA A 94 2.82 -20.85 -3.91
C ALA A 94 2.42 -20.91 -5.39
N LEU A 95 1.95 -22.05 -5.87
CA LEU A 95 1.46 -22.22 -7.24
C LEU A 95 0.20 -21.39 -7.51
N TRP A 96 -0.72 -21.35 -6.55
CA TRP A 96 -1.92 -20.50 -6.64
C TRP A 96 -1.56 -19.02 -6.69
N ILE A 97 -0.65 -18.56 -5.84
CA ILE A 97 -0.17 -17.16 -5.82
C ILE A 97 0.54 -16.82 -7.13
N ALA A 98 1.37 -17.74 -7.66
CA ALA A 98 2.04 -17.54 -8.96
C ALA A 98 1.02 -17.35 -10.09
N SER A 99 -0.02 -18.18 -10.14
CA SER A 99 -1.09 -18.03 -11.14
C SER A 99 -1.84 -16.71 -10.99
N TYR A 100 -2.13 -16.28 -9.77
CA TYR A 100 -2.76 -14.98 -9.49
C TYR A 100 -1.91 -13.80 -9.97
N MET A 101 -0.57 -13.87 -9.82
CA MET A 101 0.34 -12.81 -10.26
C MET A 101 0.43 -12.67 -11.79
N VAL A 102 0.17 -13.74 -12.54
CA VAL A 102 0.17 -13.72 -14.01
C VAL A 102 -1.05 -13.00 -14.58
N VAL A 103 -2.20 -13.05 -13.90
CA VAL A 103 -3.48 -12.49 -14.39
C VAL A 103 -3.38 -10.99 -14.72
N PRO A 104 -2.85 -10.10 -13.87
CA PRO A 104 -2.71 -8.68 -14.19
C PRO A 104 -1.84 -8.43 -15.42
N LEU A 105 -0.76 -9.19 -15.60
CA LEU A 105 0.15 -9.06 -16.75
C LEU A 105 -0.56 -9.43 -18.05
N VAL A 106 -1.25 -10.57 -18.08
CA VAL A 106 -1.99 -11.03 -19.25
C VAL A 106 -3.14 -10.06 -19.58
N THR A 107 -3.90 -9.66 -18.57
CA THR A 107 -5.02 -8.73 -18.75
C THR A 107 -4.54 -7.39 -19.29
N THR A 108 -3.46 -6.84 -18.72
CA THR A 108 -2.87 -5.59 -19.20
C THR A 108 -2.35 -5.74 -20.64
N GLY A 109 -1.64 -6.82 -20.95
CA GLY A 109 -1.12 -7.08 -22.29
C GLY A 109 -2.22 -7.15 -23.36
N LEU A 110 -3.33 -7.80 -23.04
CA LEU A 110 -4.44 -8.01 -23.99
C LEU A 110 -5.38 -6.81 -24.11
N LEU A 111 -5.72 -6.18 -22.98
CA LEU A 111 -6.80 -5.20 -22.93
C LEU A 111 -6.33 -3.75 -22.87
N ALA A 112 -5.12 -3.45 -22.40
CA ALA A 112 -4.69 -2.08 -22.17
C ALA A 112 -4.75 -1.18 -23.41
N LYS A 113 -4.34 -1.70 -24.57
CA LYS A 113 -4.39 -0.94 -25.84
C LYS A 113 -5.81 -0.54 -26.20
N ARG A 114 -6.76 -1.47 -26.11
CA ARG A 114 -8.17 -1.22 -26.43
C ARG A 114 -8.82 -0.30 -25.40
N LEU A 115 -8.57 -0.53 -24.12
CA LEU A 115 -9.06 0.34 -23.04
C LEU A 115 -8.53 1.77 -23.18
N ASN A 116 -7.27 1.95 -23.51
CA ASN A 116 -6.69 3.28 -23.74
C ASN A 116 -7.36 4.00 -24.93
N GLN A 117 -7.61 3.30 -26.04
CA GLN A 117 -8.31 3.87 -27.18
C GLN A 117 -9.73 4.32 -26.82
N VAL A 118 -10.52 3.46 -26.17
CA VAL A 118 -11.87 3.78 -25.72
C VAL A 118 -11.87 4.93 -24.72
N SER A 119 -10.98 4.89 -23.74
CA SER A 119 -10.83 5.94 -22.72
C SER A 119 -10.49 7.31 -23.34
N ARG A 120 -9.69 7.35 -24.41
CA ARG A 120 -9.35 8.61 -25.10
C ARG A 120 -10.56 9.18 -25.86
N ILE A 121 -11.33 8.32 -26.52
CA ILE A 121 -12.54 8.73 -27.27
C ILE A 121 -13.62 9.22 -26.30
N ALA A 122 -13.88 8.46 -25.25
CA ALA A 122 -14.87 8.79 -24.23
C ALA A 122 -14.43 9.90 -23.24
N LYS A 123 -13.18 10.37 -23.32
CA LYS A 123 -12.56 11.27 -22.33
C LYS A 123 -12.70 10.75 -20.88
N ALA A 124 -12.78 9.44 -20.73
CA ALA A 124 -12.95 8.76 -19.45
C ALA A 124 -11.66 8.76 -18.64
N VAL A 125 -11.77 9.01 -17.34
CA VAL A 125 -10.66 8.96 -16.38
C VAL A 125 -10.66 7.65 -15.62
N THR A 126 -11.84 7.10 -15.34
CA THR A 126 -12.03 5.90 -14.53
C THR A 126 -12.65 4.75 -15.32
N VAL A 127 -12.52 3.52 -14.83
CA VAL A 127 -13.20 2.34 -15.41
C VAL A 127 -14.72 2.48 -15.39
N PRO A 128 -15.36 2.95 -14.30
CA PRO A 128 -16.80 3.25 -14.29
C PRO A 128 -17.25 4.21 -15.37
N ASP A 129 -16.43 5.23 -15.72
CA ASP A 129 -16.76 6.15 -16.80
C ASP A 129 -16.78 5.43 -18.16
N ILE A 130 -15.82 4.53 -18.40
CA ILE A 130 -15.78 3.70 -19.62
C ILE A 130 -17.03 2.82 -19.72
N LEU A 131 -17.44 2.21 -18.60
CA LEU A 131 -18.64 1.37 -18.55
C LEU A 131 -19.91 2.20 -18.79
N ARG A 132 -20.01 3.38 -18.18
CA ARG A 132 -21.13 4.30 -18.39
C ARG A 132 -21.28 4.67 -19.87
N GLU A 133 -20.20 5.05 -20.51
CA GLU A 133 -20.20 5.40 -21.93
C GLU A 133 -20.52 4.18 -22.82
N ARG A 134 -19.93 3.04 -22.50
CA ARG A 134 -20.12 1.82 -23.29
C ARG A 134 -21.56 1.31 -23.29
N PHE A 135 -22.22 1.38 -22.14
CA PHE A 135 -23.60 0.90 -21.96
C PHE A 135 -24.66 2.02 -22.11
N GLY A 136 -24.23 3.27 -22.27
CA GLY A 136 -25.15 4.41 -22.37
C GLY A 136 -26.04 4.61 -21.15
N SER A 137 -25.64 4.08 -20.00
CA SER A 137 -26.45 4.08 -18.77
C SER A 137 -25.69 4.63 -17.57
N PRO A 138 -26.18 5.73 -16.97
CA PRO A 138 -25.59 6.28 -15.73
C PRO A 138 -25.62 5.28 -14.56
N SER A 139 -26.65 4.44 -14.49
CA SER A 139 -26.82 3.45 -13.43
C SER A 139 -25.69 2.41 -13.41
N VAL A 140 -25.21 1.99 -14.59
CA VAL A 140 -24.08 1.06 -14.70
C VAL A 140 -22.81 1.68 -14.14
N GLY A 141 -22.54 2.94 -14.46
CA GLY A 141 -21.40 3.68 -13.90
C GLY A 141 -21.49 3.80 -12.38
N LEU A 142 -22.67 4.11 -11.85
CA LEU A 142 -22.90 4.27 -10.41
C LEU A 142 -22.73 2.94 -9.66
N VAL A 143 -23.29 1.84 -10.16
CA VAL A 143 -23.11 0.51 -9.58
C VAL A 143 -21.63 0.10 -9.60
N ALA A 144 -20.93 0.31 -10.72
CA ALA A 144 -19.51 0.02 -10.85
C ALA A 144 -18.68 0.82 -9.84
N THR A 145 -18.97 2.12 -9.69
CA THR A 145 -18.32 2.97 -8.69
C THR A 145 -18.56 2.48 -7.27
N GLY A 146 -19.80 2.14 -6.94
CA GLY A 146 -20.19 1.63 -5.62
C GLY A 146 -19.45 0.34 -5.27
N LEU A 147 -19.41 -0.62 -6.19
CA LEU A 147 -18.69 -1.89 -5.99
C LEU A 147 -17.19 -1.67 -5.86
N LEU A 148 -16.58 -0.85 -6.72
CA LEU A 148 -15.15 -0.53 -6.62
C LEU A 148 -14.81 0.14 -5.29
N THR A 149 -15.59 1.13 -4.87
CA THR A 149 -15.38 1.82 -3.60
C THR A 149 -15.50 0.85 -2.42
N PHE A 150 -16.50 -0.02 -2.43
CA PHE A 150 -16.69 -1.04 -1.40
C PHE A 150 -15.47 -1.97 -1.28
N PHE A 151 -15.02 -2.57 -2.38
CA PHE A 151 -13.87 -3.49 -2.34
C PHE A 151 -12.55 -2.77 -2.05
N MET A 152 -12.36 -1.54 -2.56
CA MET A 152 -11.19 -0.74 -2.27
C MET A 152 -11.10 -0.31 -0.80
N PHE A 153 -12.23 -0.14 -0.13
CA PHE A 153 -12.24 0.12 1.31
C PHE A 153 -11.62 -1.03 2.10
N PHE A 154 -12.01 -2.28 1.83
CA PHE A 154 -11.40 -3.45 2.50
C PHE A 154 -9.94 -3.62 2.13
N TYR A 155 -9.59 -3.39 0.87
CA TYR A 155 -8.20 -3.39 0.43
C TYR A 155 -7.36 -2.37 1.20
N LEU A 156 -7.86 -1.16 1.36
CA LEU A 156 -7.20 -0.10 2.13
C LEU A 156 -7.00 -0.50 3.59
N LEU A 157 -8.03 -1.04 4.25
CA LEU A 157 -7.91 -1.54 5.63
C LEU A 157 -6.79 -2.57 5.77
N ALA A 158 -6.65 -3.49 4.82
CA ALA A 158 -5.58 -4.49 4.82
C ALA A 158 -4.19 -3.83 4.70
N GLN A 159 -4.04 -2.78 3.89
CA GLN A 159 -2.79 -2.03 3.75
C GLN A 159 -2.42 -1.30 5.05
N PHE A 160 -3.38 -0.65 5.69
CA PHE A 160 -3.16 0.03 6.98
C PHE A 160 -2.75 -0.97 8.07
N LYS A 161 -3.40 -2.13 8.11
CA LYS A 161 -3.04 -3.20 9.05
C LYS A 161 -1.61 -3.69 8.82
N ALA A 162 -1.25 -4.02 7.59
CA ALA A 162 0.08 -4.50 7.24
C ALA A 162 1.16 -3.45 7.53
N GLY A 163 0.95 -2.20 7.10
CA GLY A 163 1.89 -1.10 7.34
C GLY A 163 2.11 -0.82 8.84
N SER A 164 1.04 -0.83 9.62
CA SER A 164 1.12 -0.64 11.08
C SER A 164 1.88 -1.76 11.78
N GLN A 165 1.69 -3.01 11.36
CA GLN A 165 2.41 -4.17 11.91
C GLN A 165 3.91 -4.12 11.59
N ILE A 166 4.26 -3.76 10.35
CA ILE A 166 5.67 -3.59 9.95
C ILE A 166 6.31 -2.47 10.79
N LEU A 167 5.62 -1.34 10.91
CA LEU A 167 6.12 -0.20 11.67
C LEU A 167 6.27 -0.54 13.16
N ALA A 168 5.32 -1.24 13.77
CA ALA A 168 5.41 -1.71 15.15
C ALA A 168 6.62 -2.61 15.36
N THR A 169 6.86 -3.56 14.46
CA THR A 169 8.04 -4.44 14.51
C THR A 169 9.35 -3.67 14.37
N LEU A 170 9.39 -2.64 13.53
CA LEU A 170 10.58 -1.81 13.33
C LEU A 170 10.88 -0.90 14.52
N LEU A 171 9.85 -0.42 15.21
CA LEU A 171 9.99 0.59 16.28
C LEU A 171 10.03 0.00 17.69
N GLN A 172 9.69 -1.29 17.87
CA GLN A 172 9.51 -1.93 19.18
C GLN A 172 10.68 -1.73 20.16
N ASP A 173 11.92 -1.68 19.66
CA ASP A 173 13.13 -1.55 20.48
C ASP A 173 13.56 -0.08 20.71
N MET A 174 12.81 0.89 20.19
CA MET A 174 13.14 2.30 20.36
C MET A 174 12.60 2.86 21.68
N PRO A 175 13.46 3.45 22.55
CA PRO A 175 13.02 3.99 23.84
C PRO A 175 11.96 5.10 23.71
N LEU A 176 12.11 5.95 22.68
CA LEU A 176 11.13 7.01 22.39
C LEU A 176 9.76 6.45 22.01
N PHE A 177 9.75 5.37 21.23
CA PHE A 177 8.51 4.69 20.86
C PHE A 177 7.82 4.08 22.07
N GLN A 178 8.56 3.40 22.93
CA GLN A 178 8.02 2.82 24.17
C GLN A 178 7.45 3.89 25.10
N GLN A 179 8.08 5.06 25.23
CA GLN A 179 7.52 6.19 25.96
C GLN A 179 6.19 6.68 25.34
N GLY A 180 6.13 6.77 24.00
CA GLY A 180 4.91 7.12 23.29
C GLY A 180 3.79 6.11 23.53
N VAL A 181 4.12 4.82 23.52
CA VAL A 181 3.19 3.73 23.83
C VAL A 181 2.64 3.84 25.25
N LEU A 182 3.51 4.09 26.23
CA LEU A 182 3.10 4.30 27.63
C LEU A 182 2.19 5.53 27.78
N TRP A 183 2.47 6.60 27.03
CA TRP A 183 1.64 7.80 27.02
C TRP A 183 0.25 7.51 26.43
N VAL A 184 0.17 6.80 25.29
CA VAL A 184 -1.08 6.37 24.69
C VAL A 184 -1.83 5.39 25.57
N ALA A 185 -1.14 4.44 26.21
CA ALA A 185 -1.72 3.51 27.15
C ALA A 185 -2.25 4.21 28.42
N GLY A 186 -1.62 5.30 28.83
CA GLY A 186 -2.08 6.15 29.94
C GLY A 186 -3.34 6.96 29.60
N TRP A 187 -3.61 7.19 28.33
CA TRP A 187 -4.83 7.87 27.83
C TRP A 187 -6.07 6.98 27.88
N LYS A 188 -6.02 5.93 28.68
CA LYS A 188 -7.11 4.99 28.93
C LYS A 188 -8.36 5.66 29.51
N GLY A 189 -9.16 6.22 28.65
CA GLY A 189 -10.58 6.08 28.88
C GLY A 189 -10.99 4.72 28.31
N ASN A 190 -11.20 3.79 29.15
CA ASN A 190 -11.87 2.48 29.12
C ASN A 190 -12.52 1.88 27.86
N PHE A 191 -12.30 2.38 26.65
CA PHE A 191 -13.19 2.04 25.54
C PHE A 191 -12.56 1.19 24.41
N PHE A 192 -11.25 1.26 24.15
CA PHE A 192 -10.68 0.57 22.97
C PHE A 192 -9.42 -0.26 23.17
N LEU A 193 -8.66 -0.08 24.24
CA LEU A 193 -7.36 -0.71 24.38
C LEU A 193 -7.33 -1.60 25.64
N THR A 194 -7.41 -2.90 25.44
CA THR A 194 -7.42 -3.88 26.54
C THR A 194 -6.03 -4.35 26.95
N GLN A 195 -5.01 -4.22 26.06
CA GLN A 195 -3.64 -4.65 26.30
C GLN A 195 -2.60 -3.66 25.77
N GLN A 196 -1.36 -3.75 26.24
CA GLN A 196 -0.23 -2.92 25.81
C GLN A 196 0.09 -3.12 24.32
N ALA A 197 -0.05 -4.35 23.81
CA ALA A 197 0.11 -4.67 22.41
C ALA A 197 -0.90 -3.93 21.50
N ASP A 198 -2.08 -3.59 22.01
CA ASP A 198 -3.05 -2.79 21.28
C ASP A 198 -2.64 -1.32 21.17
N ALA A 199 -1.93 -0.79 22.18
CA ALA A 199 -1.43 0.57 22.21
C ALA A 199 -0.27 0.75 21.21
N ASP A 200 0.64 -0.21 21.11
CA ASP A 200 1.74 -0.23 20.15
C ASP A 200 1.21 -0.18 18.72
N TYR A 201 0.27 -1.07 18.42
CA TYR A 201 -0.37 -1.15 17.12
C TYR A 201 -1.14 0.14 16.80
N PHE A 202 -1.89 0.67 17.74
CA PHE A 202 -2.69 1.90 17.55
C PHE A 202 -1.80 3.11 17.28
N LEU A 203 -0.71 3.27 18.02
CA LEU A 203 0.26 4.34 17.78
C LEU A 203 0.87 4.23 16.38
N CYS A 204 1.26 3.02 15.98
CA CYS A 204 1.80 2.77 14.64
C CYS A 204 0.75 3.00 13.54
N LEU A 205 -0.51 2.68 13.79
CA LEU A 205 -1.60 2.96 12.88
C LEU A 205 -1.77 4.47 12.65
N LEU A 206 -1.73 5.27 13.71
CA LEU A 206 -1.81 6.73 13.61
C LEU A 206 -0.61 7.32 12.87
N LEU A 207 0.60 6.86 13.19
CA LEU A 207 1.82 7.30 12.51
C LEU A 207 1.79 6.94 11.02
N PHE A 208 1.41 5.72 10.68
CA PHE A 208 1.29 5.27 9.29
C PHE A 208 0.22 6.06 8.55
N ALA A 209 -0.97 6.22 9.14
CA ALA A 209 -2.06 6.98 8.55
C ALA A 209 -1.67 8.44 8.30
N SER A 210 -1.06 9.10 9.28
CA SER A 210 -0.61 10.49 9.14
C SER A 210 0.44 10.63 8.01
N THR A 211 1.38 9.70 7.93
CA THR A 211 2.39 9.66 6.86
C THR A 211 1.76 9.52 5.48
N VAL A 212 0.80 8.62 5.33
CA VAL A 212 0.07 8.41 4.07
C VAL A 212 -0.74 9.66 3.70
N ILE A 213 -1.45 10.27 4.66
CA ILE A 213 -2.23 11.49 4.41
C ILE A 213 -1.32 12.64 3.96
N VAL A 214 -0.21 12.87 4.68
CA VAL A 214 0.75 13.91 4.31
C VAL A 214 1.32 13.65 2.93
N TYR A 215 1.76 12.42 2.64
CA TYR A 215 2.32 12.07 1.34
C TYR A 215 1.31 12.28 0.21
N THR A 216 0.07 11.80 0.36
CA THR A 216 -0.96 11.94 -0.68
C THR A 216 -1.40 13.38 -0.88
N THR A 217 -1.40 14.19 0.17
CA THR A 217 -1.79 15.60 0.07
C THR A 217 -0.74 16.44 -0.65
N TYR A 218 0.54 16.18 -0.41
CA TYR A 218 1.64 16.96 -0.99
C TYR A 218 2.24 16.35 -2.26
N GLY A 219 2.27 15.03 -2.38
CA GLY A 219 2.90 14.33 -3.49
C GLY A 219 1.96 13.98 -4.65
N GLY A 220 0.69 13.81 -4.38
CA GLY A 220 -0.38 13.53 -5.35
C GLY A 220 -0.24 12.22 -6.07
#